data_d4fc2d9bcdf22d3a9850f54b72301b4d
#
_entry.id   d4fc2d9bcdf22d3a9850f54b72301b4d
#
_cell.length_a   1.000
_cell.length_b   1.000
_cell.length_c   1.000
_cell.angle_alpha   90.00
_cell.angle_beta   90.00
_cell.angle_gamma   90.00
#
_symmetry.space_group_name_H-M   'P 1'
#
loop_
_entity.id
_entity.type
_entity.pdbx_description
1 polymer ?
#
loop_
_entity_poly.entity_id
_entity_poly.type
_entity_poly.pdbx_seq_one_letter_code
_entity_poly.pdbx_strand_id
1 'polypeptide(L)'
;MNSNNMSKIQIAKAKRLRSTPYTSRIEKQGLTAYTTYNHMLLPAAFEVSLEVSYYHLKEHVQVWDVAAERQVEISGDDSDELVQMMTCRDLSKSKDGR
;
A
#
# COMPACT_ATOMS: atom_id res chain seq x y z
N MET A 1 -20.08 13.81 29.90
CA MET A 1 -21.11 13.04 29.19
C MET A 1 -20.54 12.60 27.86
N ASN A 2 -20.22 11.40 27.86
CA ASN A 2 -19.97 10.38 26.85
C ASN A 2 -19.54 10.81 25.45
N SER A 3 -18.23 10.85 25.31
CA SER A 3 -17.53 10.70 24.06
C SER A 3 -17.96 9.41 23.36
N ASN A 4 -18.45 9.56 22.14
CA ASN A 4 -18.78 8.49 21.22
C ASN A 4 -17.61 7.54 21.07
N ASN A 5 -17.73 6.39 21.71
CA ASN A 5 -16.92 5.23 21.45
C ASN A 5 -17.38 4.65 20.10
N MET A 6 -17.03 5.31 19.02
CA MET A 6 -17.13 4.68 17.69
C MET A 6 -16.22 3.46 17.76
N SER A 7 -16.82 2.29 17.79
CA SER A 7 -16.11 1.02 17.74
C SER A 7 -15.19 1.04 16.51
N LYS A 8 -13.88 1.15 16.76
CA LYS A 8 -12.90 0.97 15.70
C LYS A 8 -13.15 -0.40 15.10
N ILE A 9 -13.57 -0.42 13.84
CA ILE A 9 -13.69 -1.67 13.09
C ILE A 9 -12.28 -2.22 12.96
N GLN A 10 -11.91 -3.12 13.84
CA GLN A 10 -10.64 -3.84 13.71
C GLN A 10 -10.88 -5.01 12.78
N ILE A 11 -10.22 -4.98 11.63
CA ILE A 11 -10.08 -6.19 10.82
C ILE A 11 -9.21 -7.14 11.63
N ALA A 12 -9.75 -8.31 11.96
CA ALA A 12 -9.00 -9.34 12.66
C ALA A 12 -7.73 -9.66 11.86
N LYS A 13 -6.57 -9.61 12.52
CA LYS A 13 -5.29 -10.01 11.94
C LYS A 13 -5.33 -11.52 11.70
N ALA A 14 -5.87 -11.94 10.56
CA ALA A 14 -5.91 -13.34 10.18
C ALA A 14 -4.49 -13.83 9.84
N LYS A 15 -4.18 -15.10 10.14
CA LYS A 15 -2.87 -15.71 9.82
C LYS A 15 -2.48 -15.61 8.34
N ARG A 16 -3.46 -15.41 7.46
CA ARG A 16 -3.25 -15.28 6.01
C ARG A 16 -3.00 -13.84 5.55
N LEU A 17 -3.19 -12.84 6.41
CA LEU A 17 -2.92 -11.44 6.13
C LEU A 17 -1.57 -11.07 6.70
N ARG A 18 -0.74 -10.48 5.88
CA ARG A 18 0.59 -10.01 6.25
C ARG A 18 0.56 -8.52 6.54
N SER A 19 1.35 -8.10 7.50
CA SER A 19 1.65 -6.69 7.73
C SER A 19 2.81 -6.23 6.85
N THR A 20 2.91 -4.93 6.59
CA THR A 20 4.09 -4.31 5.98
C THR A 20 5.09 -3.90 7.07
N PRO A 21 6.35 -3.61 6.71
CA PRO A 21 7.31 -3.04 7.66
C PRO A 21 6.86 -1.71 8.27
N TYR A 22 5.89 -1.04 7.65
CA TYR A 22 5.39 0.28 8.07
C TYR A 22 4.09 0.21 8.85
N THR A 23 3.40 -0.91 8.89
CA THR A 23 2.06 -1.07 9.51
C THR A 23 1.98 -0.46 10.91
N SER A 24 2.92 -0.77 11.80
CA SER A 24 2.92 -0.25 13.18
C SER A 24 3.11 1.26 13.28
N ARG A 25 3.77 1.87 12.28
CA ARG A 25 3.97 3.33 12.23
C ARG A 25 2.73 4.02 11.69
N ILE A 26 2.07 3.42 10.72
CA ILE A 26 0.84 3.93 10.10
C ILE A 26 -0.32 3.89 11.09
N GLU A 27 -0.42 2.82 11.90
CA GLU A 27 -1.42 2.73 12.96
C GLU A 27 -1.37 3.92 13.92
N LYS A 28 -0.17 4.47 14.17
CA LYS A 28 0.02 5.64 15.03
C LYS A 28 -0.41 6.96 14.39
N GLN A 29 -0.68 6.97 13.09
CA GLN A 29 -1.12 8.16 12.35
C GLN A 29 -2.65 8.29 12.29
N GLY A 30 -3.37 7.64 13.20
CA GLY A 30 -4.83 7.70 13.23
C GLY A 30 -5.51 6.83 12.18
N LEU A 31 -4.93 5.67 11.88
CA LEU A 31 -5.56 4.70 10.99
C LEU A 31 -6.86 4.18 11.60
N THR A 32 -7.93 4.17 10.81
CA THR A 32 -9.27 3.72 11.23
C THR A 32 -9.72 2.45 10.52
N ALA A 33 -9.19 2.16 9.32
CA ALA A 33 -9.56 0.98 8.57
C ALA A 33 -8.42 0.47 7.68
N TYR A 34 -8.40 -0.85 7.51
CA TYR A 34 -7.58 -1.54 6.53
C TYR A 34 -8.44 -2.08 5.39
N THR A 35 -7.85 -2.20 4.23
CA THR A 35 -8.26 -3.12 3.17
C THR A 35 -7.17 -4.17 2.95
N THR A 36 -7.40 -5.12 2.07
CA THR A 36 -6.45 -6.17 1.73
C THR A 36 -6.06 -6.06 0.26
N TYR A 37 -4.77 -6.03 0.01
CA TYR A 37 -4.22 -6.13 -1.33
C TYR A 37 -3.01 -7.08 -1.31
N ASN A 38 -2.93 -7.99 -2.26
CA ASN A 38 -1.85 -8.96 -2.38
C ASN A 38 -1.57 -9.74 -1.08
N HIS A 39 -2.63 -10.15 -0.37
CA HIS A 39 -2.58 -10.80 0.95
C HIS A 39 -1.90 -9.97 2.06
N MET A 40 -1.83 -8.66 1.88
CA MET A 40 -1.26 -7.73 2.86
C MET A 40 -2.29 -6.72 3.34
N LEU A 41 -2.12 -6.26 4.56
CA LEU A 41 -2.90 -5.14 5.10
C LEU A 41 -2.48 -3.86 4.38
N LEU A 42 -3.46 -3.20 3.76
CA LEU A 42 -3.28 -1.90 3.12
C LEU A 42 -4.11 -0.86 3.86
N PRO A 43 -3.54 0.28 4.27
CA PRO A 43 -4.30 1.36 4.88
C PRO A 43 -5.42 1.83 3.95
N ALA A 44 -6.65 1.94 4.47
CA ALA A 44 -7.81 2.33 3.69
C ALA A 44 -8.43 3.65 4.15
N ALA A 45 -8.42 3.93 5.45
CA ALA A 45 -8.99 5.16 6.00
C ALA A 45 -8.25 5.61 7.25
N PHE A 46 -8.25 6.92 7.46
CA PHE A 46 -7.67 7.58 8.61
C PHE A 46 -8.73 8.45 9.29
N GLU A 47 -8.44 8.95 10.50
CA GLU A 47 -9.31 9.89 11.23
C GLU A 47 -9.51 11.20 10.45
N VAL A 48 -8.60 11.53 9.56
CA VAL A 48 -8.68 12.71 8.68
C VAL A 48 -9.70 12.47 7.57
N SER A 49 -10.56 13.44 7.31
CA SER A 49 -11.57 13.33 6.24
C SER A 49 -10.92 13.28 4.85
N LEU A 50 -11.63 12.68 3.90
CA LEU A 50 -11.19 12.65 2.49
C LEU A 50 -10.99 14.04 1.90
N GLU A 51 -11.85 14.98 2.26
CA GLU A 51 -11.78 16.37 1.79
C GLU A 51 -10.49 17.04 2.25
N VAL A 52 -10.16 16.93 3.55
CA VAL A 52 -8.91 17.47 4.10
C VAL A 52 -7.69 16.82 3.46
N SER A 53 -7.71 15.50 3.28
CA SER A 53 -6.62 14.77 2.62
C SER A 53 -6.45 15.20 1.16
N TYR A 54 -7.56 15.43 0.45
CA TYR A 54 -7.54 15.88 -0.94
C TYR A 54 -6.88 17.27 -1.10
N TYR A 55 -7.29 18.24 -0.28
CA TYR A 55 -6.66 19.56 -0.33
C TYR A 55 -5.22 19.55 0.12
N HIS A 56 -4.89 18.74 1.13
CA HIS A 56 -3.50 18.56 1.55
C HIS A 56 -2.65 18.00 0.40
N LEU A 57 -3.14 17.03 -0.36
CA LEU A 57 -2.43 16.48 -1.52
C LEU A 57 -2.15 17.54 -2.60
N LYS A 58 -3.04 18.52 -2.76
CA LYS A 58 -2.86 19.60 -3.76
C LYS A 58 -1.83 20.65 -3.35
N GLU A 59 -1.65 20.86 -2.06
CA GLU A 59 -0.84 21.95 -1.51
C GLU A 59 0.48 21.44 -0.88
N HIS A 60 0.54 20.17 -0.53
CA HIS A 60 1.64 19.57 0.22
C HIS A 60 2.02 18.20 -0.34
N VAL A 61 3.14 17.68 0.16
CA VAL A 61 3.62 16.34 -0.14
C VAL A 61 2.92 15.32 0.78
N GLN A 62 2.52 14.18 0.21
CA GLN A 62 2.03 13.04 0.97
C GLN A 62 2.93 11.82 0.81
N VAL A 63 3.00 11.01 1.86
CA VAL A 63 3.72 9.73 1.85
C VAL A 63 2.70 8.60 1.95
N TRP A 64 2.80 7.64 1.05
CA TRP A 64 1.88 6.51 0.94
C TRP A 64 2.63 5.20 1.18
N ASP A 65 2.07 4.32 2.01
CA ASP A 65 2.56 2.95 2.14
C ASP A 65 2.04 2.11 0.97
N VAL A 66 2.93 1.79 0.06
CA VAL A 66 2.66 0.92 -1.10
C VAL A 66 3.43 -0.41 -1.00
N ALA A 67 3.91 -0.77 0.18
CA ALA A 67 4.66 -2.02 0.39
C ALA A 67 3.84 -3.27 0.03
N ALA A 68 2.52 -3.18 -0.02
CA ALA A 68 1.63 -4.24 -0.47
C ALA A 68 1.78 -4.58 -1.97
N GLU A 69 2.35 -3.67 -2.78
CA GLU A 69 2.65 -3.93 -4.20
C GLU A 69 3.65 -5.06 -4.37
N ARG A 70 4.58 -5.20 -3.44
CA ARG A 70 5.66 -6.17 -3.44
C ARG A 70 6.52 -6.10 -4.72
N GLN A 71 7.73 -6.55 -4.61
CA GLN A 71 8.68 -6.55 -5.72
C GLN A 71 9.24 -7.96 -5.87
N VAL A 72 9.48 -8.34 -7.13
CA VAL A 72 10.16 -9.57 -7.50
C VAL A 72 11.37 -9.17 -8.33
N GLU A 73 12.55 -9.52 -7.85
CA GLU A 73 13.78 -9.37 -8.62
C GLU A 73 14.00 -10.62 -9.47
N ILE A 74 14.25 -10.40 -10.76
CA ILE A 74 14.65 -11.45 -11.71
C ILE A 74 16.00 -11.02 -12.27
N SER A 75 17.02 -11.79 -12.02
CA SER A 75 18.40 -11.48 -12.42
C SER A 75 19.04 -12.65 -13.15
N GLY A 76 20.01 -12.36 -13.99
CA GLY A 76 20.75 -13.31 -14.84
C GLY A 76 20.80 -12.85 -16.29
N ASP A 77 21.64 -13.49 -17.11
CA ASP A 77 21.90 -13.08 -18.49
C ASP A 77 20.63 -13.06 -19.36
N ASP A 78 19.69 -13.98 -19.11
CA ASP A 78 18.45 -14.12 -19.89
C ASP A 78 17.22 -13.55 -19.14
N SER A 79 17.41 -12.74 -18.10
CA SER A 79 16.32 -12.22 -17.26
C SER A 79 15.32 -11.39 -18.06
N ASP A 80 15.78 -10.54 -18.95
CA ASP A 80 14.94 -9.67 -19.76
C ASP A 80 14.07 -10.48 -20.73
N GLU A 81 14.64 -11.50 -21.35
CA GLU A 81 13.93 -12.41 -22.25
C GLU A 81 12.85 -13.20 -21.49
N LEU A 82 13.20 -13.72 -20.32
CA LEU A 82 12.24 -14.43 -19.46
C LEU A 82 11.08 -13.54 -19.07
N VAL A 83 11.32 -12.31 -18.60
CA VAL A 83 10.27 -11.38 -18.20
C VAL A 83 9.41 -10.98 -19.40
N GLN A 84 10.02 -10.76 -20.58
CA GLN A 84 9.28 -10.47 -21.80
C GLN A 84 8.36 -11.63 -22.20
N MET A 85 8.77 -12.88 -22.04
CA MET A 85 7.95 -14.04 -22.30
C MET A 85 6.75 -14.19 -21.33
N MET A 86 6.91 -13.70 -20.10
CA MET A 86 5.89 -13.79 -19.05
C MET A 86 4.84 -12.67 -19.12
N THR A 87 5.04 -11.65 -19.93
CA THR A 87 4.13 -10.50 -20.06
C THR A 87 3.69 -10.27 -21.49
N CYS A 88 2.45 -9.79 -21.66
CA CYS A 88 1.94 -9.37 -22.97
C CYS A 88 2.34 -7.94 -23.37
N ARG A 89 3.06 -7.23 -22.51
CA ARG A 89 3.55 -5.87 -22.81
C ARG A 89 4.92 -5.91 -23.43
N ASP A 90 5.18 -5.00 -24.38
CA ASP A 90 6.52 -4.77 -24.90
C ASP A 90 7.36 -4.02 -23.84
N LEU A 91 8.33 -4.74 -23.28
CA LEU A 91 9.24 -4.21 -22.26
C LEU A 91 10.54 -3.62 -22.85
N SER A 92 10.74 -3.67 -24.16
CA SER A 92 11.96 -3.17 -24.82
C SER A 92 12.24 -1.68 -24.53
N LYS A 93 11.20 -0.93 -24.15
CA LYS A 93 11.27 0.49 -23.80
C LYS A 93 11.39 0.76 -22.31
N SER A 94 11.37 -0.28 -21.50
CA SER A 94 11.57 -0.15 -20.06
C SER A 94 13.03 0.19 -19.77
N LYS A 95 13.26 1.24 -19.01
CA LYS A 95 14.60 1.71 -18.62
C LYS A 95 14.60 2.07 -17.16
N ASP A 96 15.79 2.03 -16.54
CA ASP A 96 15.99 2.48 -15.18
C ASP A 96 15.43 3.89 -14.96
N GLY A 97 14.64 4.06 -13.90
CA GLY A 97 14.05 5.35 -13.55
C GLY A 97 12.78 5.73 -14.34
N ARG A 98 12.18 4.80 -15.06
CA ARG A 98 10.92 5.00 -15.79
C ARG A 98 9.83 4.03 -15.33
#